data_bc1b824b031837cb589a75fdcb5ec14a
#
_entry.id   bc1b824b031837cb589a75fdcb5ec14a
#
_cell.length_a   1.000
_cell.length_b   1.000
_cell.length_c   1.000
_cell.angle_alpha   90.00
_cell.angle_beta   90.00
_cell.angle_gamma   90.00
#
_symmetry.space_group_name_H-M   'P 1'
#
loop_
_entity.id
_entity.type
_entity.pdbx_description
1 polymer ?
#
loop_
_entity_poly.entity_id
_entity_poly.type
_entity_poly.pdbx_seq_one_letter_code
_entity_poly.pdbx_strand_id
1 'polypeptide(L)'
;MAILGVDDFKAKLRGGGARSNLFKATINFPAYAAGDVEITSFLCEAAQLPGSTMGIIEMPFRGRILKMAGDRTFDTWSPTIINDTDFAVRNSMERWMNGINAHSANTGLTAPTDYEADLIIEQIDRDTTVLKTYNFRGCFPTSVAPIDVSYGSN
;
A
#
# COMPACT_ATOMS: atom_id res chain seq x y z
N MET A 1 4.88 31.52 29.31
CA MET A 1 4.10 30.62 28.41
C MET A 1 4.15 31.25 27.03
N ALA A 2 4.91 30.70 26.11
CA ALA A 2 4.95 31.24 24.74
C ALA A 2 3.61 30.95 24.07
N ILE A 3 2.85 32.00 23.80
CA ILE A 3 1.65 31.93 23.00
C ILE A 3 2.14 31.61 21.59
N LEU A 4 1.94 30.37 21.13
CA LEU A 4 2.27 29.94 19.77
C LEU A 4 1.39 30.74 18.80
N GLY A 5 1.95 31.81 18.24
CA GLY A 5 1.33 32.59 17.20
C GLY A 5 1.34 31.88 15.85
N VAL A 6 0.56 32.39 14.89
CA VAL A 6 0.52 31.88 13.51
C VAL A 6 1.91 31.93 12.87
N ASP A 7 2.72 32.92 13.21
CA ASP A 7 4.08 33.06 12.66
C ASP A 7 5.04 32.02 13.23
N ASP A 8 4.90 31.68 14.52
CA ASP A 8 5.66 30.58 15.13
C ASP A 8 5.29 29.23 14.51
N PHE A 9 4.01 29.02 14.20
CA PHE A 9 3.55 27.82 13.50
C PHE A 9 4.12 27.74 12.11
N LYS A 10 4.07 28.83 11.33
CA LYS A 10 4.66 28.90 9.98
C LYS A 10 6.16 28.65 10.00
N ALA A 11 6.89 29.20 10.96
CA ALA A 11 8.34 29.01 11.08
C ALA A 11 8.71 27.56 11.42
N LYS A 12 7.86 26.85 12.15
CA LYS A 12 8.07 25.44 12.51
C LYS A 12 7.61 24.46 11.45
N LEU A 13 6.66 24.87 10.60
CA LEU A 13 6.16 24.03 9.50
C LEU A 13 7.13 24.09 8.32
N ARG A 14 8.13 23.23 8.34
CA ARG A 14 9.14 23.15 7.29
C ARG A 14 8.50 22.76 5.94
N GLY A 15 8.81 23.49 4.88
CA GLY A 15 8.35 23.22 3.52
C GLY A 15 6.83 23.36 3.29
N GLY A 16 6.07 23.88 4.27
CA GLY A 16 4.63 24.06 4.13
C GLY A 16 3.78 22.80 4.32
N GLY A 17 4.38 21.70 4.81
CA GLY A 17 3.73 20.42 5.05
C GLY A 17 3.71 19.49 3.83
N ALA A 18 3.69 18.20 4.10
CA ALA A 18 3.59 17.18 3.07
C ALA A 18 2.21 17.21 2.38
N ARG A 19 2.21 17.13 1.05
CA ARG A 19 0.97 17.17 0.27
C ARG A 19 0.51 15.77 -0.06
N SER A 20 -0.74 15.46 0.22
CA SER A 20 -1.33 14.13 0.02
C SER A 20 -1.44 13.72 -1.46
N ASN A 21 -1.42 14.68 -2.38
CA ASN A 21 -1.53 14.43 -3.82
C ASN A 21 -0.19 14.22 -4.54
N LEU A 22 0.94 14.31 -3.80
CA LEU A 22 2.28 14.13 -4.36
C LEU A 22 2.87 12.82 -3.84
N PHE A 23 2.58 11.75 -4.56
CA PHE A 23 3.09 10.41 -4.23
C PHE A 23 3.42 9.63 -5.50
N LYS A 24 4.24 8.61 -5.35
CA LYS A 24 4.55 7.62 -6.38
C LYS A 24 4.42 6.24 -5.77
N ALA A 25 3.62 5.39 -6.37
CA ALA A 25 3.50 3.98 -6.00
C ALA A 25 4.16 3.12 -7.08
N THR A 26 5.08 2.26 -6.69
CA THR A 26 5.76 1.33 -7.57
C THR A 26 5.39 -0.08 -7.16
N ILE A 27 4.69 -0.79 -8.03
CA ILE A 27 4.28 -2.18 -7.83
C ILE A 27 5.13 -3.04 -8.76
N ASN A 28 6.05 -3.81 -8.18
CA ASN A 28 6.78 -4.80 -8.92
C ASN A 28 5.92 -6.06 -9.07
N PHE A 29 5.95 -6.65 -10.23
CA PHE A 29 5.21 -7.88 -10.52
C PHE A 29 6.18 -9.06 -10.63
N PRO A 30 5.79 -10.26 -10.18
CA PRO A 30 6.53 -11.47 -10.53
C PRO A 30 6.58 -11.66 -12.05
N ALA A 31 7.61 -12.30 -12.54
CA ALA A 31 7.83 -12.46 -13.98
C ALA A 31 6.65 -13.10 -14.73
N TYR A 32 5.96 -14.05 -14.09
CA TYR A 32 4.79 -14.73 -14.70
C TYR A 32 3.54 -13.85 -14.79
N ALA A 33 3.42 -12.81 -13.96
CA ALA A 33 2.29 -11.89 -13.99
C ALA A 33 2.38 -10.88 -15.15
N ALA A 34 3.59 -10.66 -15.69
CA ALA A 34 3.87 -9.79 -16.83
C ALA A 34 3.24 -8.39 -16.70
N GLY A 35 3.33 -7.80 -15.50
CA GLY A 35 2.81 -6.47 -15.23
C GLY A 35 3.80 -5.37 -15.63
N ASP A 36 3.26 -4.26 -16.13
CA ASP A 36 4.05 -3.07 -16.42
C ASP A 36 4.06 -2.15 -15.19
N VAL A 37 5.25 -2.00 -14.62
CA VAL A 37 5.49 -1.20 -13.41
C VAL A 37 5.25 0.28 -13.66
N GLU A 38 5.65 0.78 -14.82
CA GLU A 38 5.51 2.20 -15.17
C GLU A 38 4.06 2.59 -15.38
N ILE A 39 3.32 1.81 -16.17
CA ILE A 39 1.88 2.01 -16.39
C ILE A 39 1.13 1.93 -15.07
N THR A 40 1.42 0.97 -14.22
CA THR A 40 0.77 0.82 -12.91
C THR A 40 1.03 2.01 -12.00
N SER A 41 2.25 2.55 -12.02
CA SER A 41 2.60 3.75 -11.26
C SER A 41 1.84 4.99 -11.73
N PHE A 42 1.65 5.15 -13.04
CA PHE A 42 0.89 6.27 -13.60
C PHE A 42 -0.61 6.16 -13.37
N LEU A 43 -1.16 4.97 -13.40
CA LEU A 43 -2.60 4.73 -13.20
C LEU A 43 -3.01 4.65 -11.72
N CYS A 44 -2.08 4.73 -10.79
CA CYS A 44 -2.39 4.75 -9.36
C CYS A 44 -3.01 6.09 -8.96
N GLU A 45 -4.33 6.10 -8.79
CA GLU A 45 -5.10 7.29 -8.41
C GLU A 45 -4.93 7.63 -6.93
N ALA A 46 -4.97 6.62 -6.07
CA ALA A 46 -4.86 6.78 -4.63
C ALA A 46 -4.12 5.62 -3.99
N ALA A 47 -3.30 5.93 -3.01
CA ALA A 47 -2.63 4.95 -2.18
C ALA A 47 -2.49 5.48 -0.74
N GLN A 48 -2.49 4.58 0.21
CA GLN A 48 -2.30 4.91 1.61
C GLN A 48 -0.84 4.65 1.99
N LEU A 49 -0.29 5.49 2.87
CA LEU A 49 0.95 5.14 3.55
C LEU A 49 0.68 4.00 4.53
N PRO A 50 1.60 3.02 4.67
CA PRO A 50 1.33 1.83 5.46
C PRO A 50 1.07 2.15 6.93
N GLY A 51 0.01 1.57 7.48
CA GLY A 51 -0.29 1.56 8.89
C GLY A 51 0.32 0.35 9.58
N SER A 52 0.58 0.47 10.86
CA SER A 52 0.98 -0.65 11.71
C SER A 52 0.42 -0.50 13.12
N THR A 53 0.04 -1.61 13.71
CA THR A 53 -0.53 -1.66 15.06
C THR A 53 0.38 -2.48 15.97
N MET A 54 0.62 -1.95 17.17
CA MET A 54 1.34 -2.67 18.20
C MET A 54 0.35 -3.39 19.11
N GLY A 55 0.46 -4.70 19.22
CA GLY A 55 -0.31 -5.50 20.16
C GLY A 55 0.02 -5.12 21.61
N ILE A 56 -0.91 -5.40 22.52
CA ILE A 56 -0.74 -5.15 23.95
C ILE A 56 -0.83 -6.50 24.66
N ILE A 57 0.17 -6.81 25.47
CA ILE A 57 0.17 -7.97 26.37
C ILE A 57 -0.26 -7.49 27.73
N GLU A 58 -1.37 -8.01 28.25
CA GLU A 58 -1.90 -7.68 29.56
C GLU A 58 -1.46 -8.72 30.60
N MET A 59 -0.72 -8.28 31.60
CA MET A 59 -0.30 -9.11 32.72
C MET A 59 -1.00 -8.68 34.00
N PRO A 60 -1.83 -9.52 34.61
CA PRO A 60 -2.45 -9.23 35.89
C PRO A 60 -1.41 -9.30 37.02
N PHE A 61 -1.29 -8.25 37.81
CA PHE A 61 -0.40 -8.19 38.95
C PHE A 61 -1.07 -7.51 40.13
N ARG A 62 -1.30 -8.23 41.24
CA ARG A 62 -1.85 -7.74 42.51
C ARG A 62 -3.10 -6.85 42.36
N GLY A 63 -4.08 -7.29 41.53
CA GLY A 63 -5.32 -6.55 41.30
C GLY A 63 -5.22 -5.39 40.32
N ARG A 64 -4.09 -5.23 39.64
CA ARG A 64 -3.88 -4.28 38.55
C ARG A 64 -3.41 -5.00 37.29
N ILE A 65 -3.71 -4.43 36.14
CA ILE A 65 -3.24 -4.92 34.85
C ILE A 65 -2.05 -4.08 34.42
N LEU A 66 -0.91 -4.74 34.23
CA LEU A 66 0.27 -4.16 33.62
C LEU A 66 0.19 -4.40 32.11
N LYS A 67 0.29 -3.33 31.34
CA LYS A 67 0.29 -3.39 29.86
C LYS A 67 1.72 -3.32 29.36
N MET A 68 2.10 -4.30 28.55
CA MET A 68 3.39 -4.37 27.88
C MET A 68 3.19 -4.37 26.37
N ALA A 69 4.19 -3.87 25.62
CA ALA A 69 4.18 -3.93 24.17
C ALA A 69 4.32 -5.38 23.70
N GLY A 70 3.46 -5.79 22.80
CA GLY A 70 3.48 -7.09 22.13
C GLY A 70 3.97 -7.00 20.69
N ASP A 71 3.48 -7.89 19.85
CA ASP A 71 3.89 -8.00 18.46
C ASP A 71 3.30 -6.87 17.58
N ARG A 72 4.06 -6.50 16.54
CA ARG A 72 3.60 -5.54 15.54
C ARG A 72 2.90 -6.25 14.41
N THR A 73 1.73 -5.76 14.04
CA THR A 73 0.98 -6.16 12.85
C THR A 73 0.92 -5.03 11.84
N PHE A 74 0.90 -5.37 10.57
CA PHE A 74 0.82 -4.42 9.47
C PHE A 74 -0.55 -4.52 8.82
N ASP A 75 -1.12 -3.36 8.50
CA ASP A 75 -2.40 -3.28 7.82
C ASP A 75 -2.27 -3.68 6.33
N THR A 76 -3.35 -4.24 5.77
CA THR A 76 -3.41 -4.52 4.34
C THR A 76 -3.33 -3.22 3.55
N TRP A 77 -2.45 -3.18 2.57
CA TRP A 77 -2.31 -2.03 1.68
C TRP A 77 -3.25 -2.15 0.49
N SER A 78 -4.09 -1.13 0.28
CA SER A 78 -5.14 -1.13 -0.75
C SER A 78 -5.02 0.10 -1.64
N PRO A 79 -4.21 0.05 -2.71
CA PRO A 79 -4.14 1.13 -3.69
C PRO A 79 -5.37 1.10 -4.61
N THR A 80 -5.79 2.29 -5.04
CA THR A 80 -6.82 2.46 -6.07
C THR A 80 -6.14 2.74 -7.40
N ILE A 81 -6.45 1.93 -8.41
CA ILE A 81 -5.84 2.01 -9.74
C ILE A 81 -6.95 2.26 -10.77
N ILE A 82 -6.72 3.22 -11.65
CA ILE A 82 -7.61 3.51 -12.78
C ILE A 82 -7.45 2.40 -13.81
N ASN A 83 -8.56 1.82 -14.26
CA ASN A 83 -8.52 0.89 -15.37
C ASN A 83 -8.52 1.63 -16.70
N ASP A 84 -7.61 1.26 -17.57
CA ASP A 84 -7.63 1.65 -18.97
C ASP A 84 -8.50 0.68 -19.80
N THR A 85 -8.67 0.97 -21.08
CA THR A 85 -9.48 0.15 -22.00
C THR A 85 -8.90 -1.25 -22.23
N ASP A 86 -7.61 -1.43 -22.01
CA ASP A 86 -6.92 -2.72 -22.20
C ASP A 86 -6.93 -3.58 -20.92
N PHE A 87 -7.35 -3.00 -19.77
CA PHE A 87 -7.34 -3.66 -18.47
C PHE A 87 -5.97 -4.28 -18.10
N ALA A 88 -4.88 -3.65 -18.56
CA ALA A 88 -3.54 -4.21 -18.45
C ALA A 88 -3.14 -4.51 -17.00
N VAL A 89 -3.37 -3.56 -16.09
CA VAL A 89 -3.01 -3.72 -14.67
C VAL A 89 -3.88 -4.76 -14.00
N ARG A 90 -5.21 -4.73 -14.27
CA ARG A 90 -6.13 -5.72 -13.71
C ARG A 90 -5.79 -7.13 -14.15
N ASN A 91 -5.54 -7.32 -15.43
CA ASN A 91 -5.14 -8.61 -15.99
C ASN A 91 -3.83 -9.13 -15.36
N SER A 92 -2.89 -8.23 -15.06
CA SER A 92 -1.64 -8.59 -14.39
C SER A 92 -1.87 -9.02 -12.94
N MET A 93 -2.75 -8.34 -12.22
CA MET A 93 -3.14 -8.73 -10.86
C MET A 93 -3.87 -10.07 -10.83
N GLU A 94 -4.79 -10.29 -11.76
CA GLU A 94 -5.51 -11.56 -11.89
C GLU A 94 -4.57 -12.72 -12.25
N ARG A 95 -3.60 -12.50 -13.14
CA ARG A 95 -2.54 -13.49 -13.43
C ARG A 95 -1.68 -13.77 -12.20
N TRP A 96 -1.35 -12.74 -11.43
CA TRP A 96 -0.60 -12.91 -10.20
C TRP A 96 -1.35 -13.80 -9.20
N MET A 97 -2.62 -13.52 -8.93
CA MET A 97 -3.45 -14.34 -8.07
C MET A 97 -3.62 -15.77 -8.60
N ASN A 98 -3.80 -15.93 -9.91
CA ASN A 98 -3.96 -17.23 -10.54
C ASN A 98 -2.66 -18.07 -10.48
N GLY A 99 -1.49 -17.45 -10.48
CA GLY A 99 -0.22 -18.12 -10.24
C GLY A 99 -0.06 -18.66 -8.82
N ILE A 100 -0.63 -17.94 -7.84
CA ILE A 100 -0.65 -18.38 -6.43
C ILE A 100 -1.62 -19.55 -6.25
N ASN A 101 -2.82 -19.45 -6.83
CA ASN A 101 -3.81 -20.52 -6.84
C ASN A 101 -4.64 -20.45 -8.12
N ALA A 102 -4.40 -21.39 -9.01
CA ALA A 102 -5.15 -21.51 -10.25
C ALA A 102 -6.54 -22.09 -9.97
N HIS A 103 -7.59 -21.27 -10.19
CA HIS A 103 -8.97 -21.64 -9.90
C HIS A 103 -9.49 -22.82 -10.70
N SER A 104 -8.94 -23.08 -11.91
CA SER A 104 -9.38 -24.19 -12.77
C SER A 104 -8.77 -25.55 -12.38
N ALA A 105 -7.50 -25.56 -11.94
CA ALA A 105 -6.75 -26.77 -11.66
C ALA A 105 -6.48 -26.96 -10.15
N ASN A 106 -6.75 -25.96 -9.34
CA ASN A 106 -6.44 -25.92 -7.91
C ASN A 106 -4.95 -26.23 -7.62
N THR A 107 -4.08 -25.75 -8.49
CA THR A 107 -2.63 -25.85 -8.38
C THR A 107 -2.04 -24.46 -8.29
N GLY A 108 -0.84 -24.32 -7.75
CA GLY A 108 -0.17 -23.03 -7.65
C GLY A 108 1.29 -23.17 -7.25
N LEU A 109 1.96 -22.03 -7.19
CA LEU A 109 3.32 -21.92 -6.72
C LEU A 109 3.39 -22.22 -5.22
N THR A 110 4.34 -23.06 -4.84
CA THR A 110 4.50 -23.51 -3.45
C THR A 110 5.53 -22.68 -2.67
N ALA A 111 6.54 -22.15 -3.36
CA ALA A 111 7.57 -21.35 -2.71
C ALA A 111 7.15 -19.86 -2.65
N PRO A 112 7.18 -19.22 -1.48
CA PRO A 112 6.88 -17.79 -1.34
C PRO A 112 7.71 -16.90 -2.24
N THR A 113 8.98 -17.21 -2.43
CA THR A 113 9.91 -16.48 -3.29
C THR A 113 9.48 -16.38 -4.74
N ASP A 114 8.61 -17.29 -5.20
CA ASP A 114 8.18 -17.36 -6.61
C ASP A 114 6.95 -16.46 -6.86
N TYR A 115 6.14 -16.16 -5.83
CA TYR A 115 4.94 -15.34 -5.97
C TYR A 115 4.97 -14.02 -5.20
N GLU A 116 5.91 -13.85 -4.28
CA GLU A 116 6.08 -12.59 -3.56
C GLU A 116 6.82 -11.56 -4.41
N ALA A 117 6.46 -10.30 -4.21
CA ALA A 117 7.14 -9.17 -4.83
C ALA A 117 7.28 -8.00 -3.86
N ASP A 118 8.22 -7.12 -4.14
CA ASP A 118 8.45 -5.94 -3.34
C ASP A 118 7.72 -4.75 -3.94
N LEU A 119 7.08 -3.96 -3.08
CA LEU A 119 6.36 -2.76 -3.45
C LEU A 119 7.01 -1.55 -2.78
N ILE A 120 6.90 -0.39 -3.42
CA ILE A 120 7.46 0.86 -2.91
C ILE A 120 6.39 1.95 -3.00
N ILE A 121 6.21 2.70 -1.92
CA ILE A 121 5.45 3.94 -1.95
C ILE A 121 6.32 5.09 -1.45
N GLU A 122 6.36 6.15 -2.24
CA GLU A 122 7.16 7.35 -1.98
C GLU A 122 6.25 8.56 -1.90
N GLN A 123 6.42 9.35 -0.88
CA GLN A 123 5.86 10.69 -0.82
C GLN A 123 6.90 11.67 -1.35
N ILE A 124 6.52 12.48 -2.32
CA ILE A 124 7.40 13.43 -2.98
C ILE A 124 6.97 14.87 -2.72
N ASP A 125 7.89 15.81 -2.85
CA ASP A 125 7.62 17.24 -2.79
C ASP A 125 7.41 17.81 -4.21
N ARG A 126 7.10 19.10 -4.29
CA ARG A 126 6.85 19.83 -5.54
C ARG A 126 8.05 19.85 -6.50
N ASP A 127 9.24 19.78 -5.96
CA ASP A 127 10.51 19.73 -6.69
C ASP A 127 10.96 18.31 -7.03
N THR A 128 10.04 17.32 -6.90
CA THR A 128 10.31 15.90 -7.10
C THR A 128 11.24 15.26 -6.07
N THR A 129 11.61 15.98 -5.01
CA THR A 129 12.41 15.43 -3.92
C THR A 129 11.60 14.42 -3.13
N VAL A 130 12.17 13.24 -2.89
CA VAL A 130 11.52 12.21 -2.08
C VAL A 130 11.59 12.60 -0.60
N LEU A 131 10.41 12.77 0.02
CA LEU A 131 10.29 13.12 1.44
C LEU A 131 10.35 11.87 2.32
N LYS A 132 9.68 10.82 1.90
CA LYS A 132 9.60 9.56 2.64
C LYS A 132 9.34 8.38 1.72
N THR A 133 10.05 7.28 1.97
CA THR A 133 9.91 6.03 1.22
C THR A 133 9.52 4.92 2.17
N TYR A 134 8.53 4.11 1.77
CA TYR A 134 8.17 2.86 2.43
C TYR A 134 8.39 1.71 1.45
N ASN A 135 9.14 0.72 1.90
CA ASN A 135 9.38 -0.51 1.16
C ASN A 135 8.58 -1.64 1.78
N PHE A 136 7.72 -2.26 1.00
CA PHE A 136 7.00 -3.46 1.37
C PHE A 136 7.75 -4.65 0.77
N ARG A 137 8.08 -5.63 1.59
CA ARG A 137 8.81 -6.82 1.16
C ARG A 137 7.93 -8.05 1.30
N GLY A 138 8.08 -8.97 0.35
CA GLY A 138 7.37 -10.23 0.39
C GLY A 138 5.85 -10.07 0.28
N CYS A 139 5.38 -9.16 -0.58
CA CYS A 139 3.97 -8.88 -0.75
C CYS A 139 3.34 -9.75 -1.84
N PHE A 140 2.09 -10.07 -1.64
CA PHE A 140 1.26 -10.76 -2.62
C PHE A 140 -0.18 -10.23 -2.57
N PRO A 141 -0.93 -10.30 -3.67
CA PRO A 141 -2.31 -9.82 -3.70
C PRO A 141 -3.23 -10.78 -2.94
N THR A 142 -4.04 -10.22 -2.04
CA THR A 142 -5.04 -10.98 -1.28
C THR A 142 -6.44 -10.79 -1.85
N SER A 143 -6.71 -9.67 -2.53
CA SER A 143 -8.01 -9.34 -3.09
C SER A 143 -7.88 -8.38 -4.26
N VAL A 144 -8.69 -8.57 -5.28
CA VAL A 144 -8.95 -7.61 -6.35
C VAL A 144 -10.43 -7.24 -6.27
N ALA A 145 -10.73 -5.96 -6.09
CA ALA A 145 -12.08 -5.48 -5.92
C ALA A 145 -12.95 -5.74 -7.17
N PRO A 146 -14.25 -6.03 -7.01
CA PRO A 146 -15.17 -6.10 -8.13
C PRO A 146 -15.36 -4.75 -8.80
N ILE A 147 -15.75 -4.77 -10.06
CA ILE A 147 -16.12 -3.57 -10.83
C ILE A 147 -17.60 -3.70 -11.17
N ASP A 148 -18.39 -2.74 -10.72
CA ASP A 148 -19.80 -2.68 -11.05
C ASP A 148 -19.98 -2.15 -12.49
N VAL A 149 -20.74 -2.86 -13.29
CA VAL A 149 -21.11 -2.46 -14.64
C VAL A 149 -22.60 -2.31 -14.75
N SER A 150 -23.07 -1.22 -15.36
CA SER A 150 -24.48 -0.90 -15.48
C SER A 150 -24.76 -0.18 -16.79
N TYR A 151 -25.85 -0.53 -17.47
CA TYR A 151 -26.29 0.19 -18.67
C TYR A 151 -26.76 1.63 -18.39
N GLY A 152 -27.04 1.96 -17.13
CA GLY A 152 -27.53 3.28 -16.72
C GLY A 152 -26.45 4.24 -16.22
N SER A 153 -25.19 3.84 -16.15
CA SER A 153 -24.08 4.69 -15.74
C SER A 153 -23.31 5.17 -16.96
N ASN A 154 -23.34 6.48 -17.17
CA ASN A 154 -22.50 7.17 -18.15
C ASN A 154 -21.32 7.82 -17.44
#